data_18fa9d9161fadf100878807962e3f4b2
#
_entry.id   18fa9d9161fadf100878807962e3f4b2
#
_cell.length_a   1.000
_cell.length_b   1.000
_cell.length_c   1.000
_cell.angle_alpha   90.00
_cell.angle_beta   90.00
_cell.angle_gamma   90.00
#
_symmetry.space_group_name_H-M   'P 1'
#
loop_
_entity.id
_entity.type
_entity.pdbx_description
1 polymer ?
#
loop_
_entity_poly.entity_id
_entity_poly.type
_entity_poly.pdbx_seq_one_letter_code
_entity_poly.pdbx_strand_id
1 'polypeptide(L)'
;MEYEFTLKFAVPANNPSVDELVERLGEAGCEVALVGIGQAGRIALEFTRDAASAKTAIFSALAAVKTAIPSVQLLEVTPDFVGLTDIADCVGVSRQNMRKLMLAHKDDFPVPVHEGSAALWHLSPVLTWLRERAHYAIPSTLLDVAHIAMQINLTKEASQIERGVQRELVELVA
;
A
#
# COMPACT_ATOMS: atom_id res chain seq x y z
N MET A 1 11.78 12.46 9.22
CA MET A 1 10.51 12.81 8.53
C MET A 1 9.48 11.77 8.94
N GLU A 2 8.24 12.21 9.19
CA GLU A 2 7.16 11.34 9.60
C GLU A 2 6.50 10.69 8.36
N TYR A 3 6.34 9.37 8.42
CA TYR A 3 5.73 8.56 7.37
C TYR A 3 4.54 7.79 7.93
N GLU A 4 3.38 7.96 7.28
CA GLU A 4 2.12 7.29 7.63
C GLU A 4 1.83 6.20 6.61
N PHE A 5 1.54 4.98 7.09
CA PHE A 5 1.22 3.83 6.25
C PHE A 5 0.49 2.75 7.04
N THR A 6 -0.20 1.85 6.34
CA THR A 6 -0.86 0.72 6.98
C THR A 6 -0.31 -0.60 6.44
N LEU A 7 -0.06 -1.55 7.33
CA LEU A 7 0.29 -2.92 7.00
C LEU A 7 -0.91 -3.83 7.26
N LYS A 8 -1.36 -4.55 6.26
CA LYS A 8 -2.47 -5.51 6.37
C LYS A 8 -1.92 -6.94 6.35
N PHE A 9 -2.36 -7.76 7.30
CA PHE A 9 -1.91 -9.14 7.43
C PHE A 9 -3.07 -10.12 7.53
N ALA A 10 -2.85 -11.33 7.03
CA ALA A 10 -3.61 -12.51 7.42
C ALA A 10 -3.00 -13.12 8.67
N VAL A 11 -3.87 -13.49 9.60
CA VAL A 11 -3.51 -14.12 10.89
C VAL A 11 -4.14 -15.50 10.91
N PRO A 12 -3.37 -16.59 11.02
CA PRO A 12 -3.93 -17.94 11.06
C PRO A 12 -4.90 -18.15 12.25
N ALA A 13 -5.87 -19.04 12.09
CA ALA A 13 -6.94 -19.29 13.07
C ALA A 13 -6.44 -19.76 14.45
N ASN A 14 -5.22 -20.30 14.54
CA ASN A 14 -4.62 -20.80 15.78
C ASN A 14 -3.79 -19.72 16.50
N ASN A 15 -3.94 -18.47 16.14
CA ASN A 15 -3.20 -17.37 16.74
C ASN A 15 -3.85 -16.89 18.06
N PRO A 16 -3.06 -16.20 18.91
CA PRO A 16 -3.52 -15.58 20.13
C PRO A 16 -4.70 -14.62 19.88
N SER A 17 -5.42 -14.32 20.94
CA SER A 17 -6.49 -13.32 20.90
C SER A 17 -5.97 -11.97 20.42
N VAL A 18 -6.87 -11.08 20.02
CA VAL A 18 -6.50 -9.71 19.60
C VAL A 18 -5.71 -8.98 20.67
N ASP A 19 -6.12 -9.14 21.92
CA ASP A 19 -5.47 -8.51 23.07
C ASP A 19 -4.03 -9.00 23.23
N GLU A 20 -3.79 -10.31 23.08
CA GLU A 20 -2.44 -10.87 23.08
C GLU A 20 -1.59 -10.42 21.89
N LEU A 21 -2.21 -10.18 20.71
CA LEU A 21 -1.51 -9.63 19.55
C LEU A 21 -1.06 -8.19 19.81
N VAL A 22 -1.94 -7.38 20.38
CA VAL A 22 -1.64 -5.99 20.76
C VAL A 22 -0.53 -5.92 21.80
N GLU A 23 -0.58 -6.79 22.82
CA GLU A 23 0.44 -6.88 23.87
C GLU A 23 1.82 -7.21 23.25
N ARG A 24 1.91 -8.26 22.43
CA ARG A 24 3.15 -8.65 21.73
C ARG A 24 3.70 -7.56 20.81
N LEU A 25 2.83 -6.85 20.12
CA LEU A 25 3.22 -5.72 19.27
C LEU A 25 3.77 -4.58 20.13
N GLY A 26 3.14 -4.29 21.28
CA GLY A 26 3.63 -3.30 22.26
C GLY A 26 5.01 -3.67 22.80
N GLU A 27 5.23 -4.93 23.22
CA GLU A 27 6.51 -5.45 23.68
C GLU A 27 7.61 -5.37 22.60
N ALA A 28 7.24 -5.53 21.34
CA ALA A 28 8.15 -5.38 20.20
C ALA A 28 8.44 -3.91 19.82
N GLY A 29 7.96 -2.93 20.62
CA GLY A 29 8.13 -1.51 20.37
C GLY A 29 7.34 -1.01 19.15
N CYS A 30 6.28 -1.71 18.77
CA CYS A 30 5.36 -1.26 17.75
C CYS A 30 4.35 -0.31 18.38
N GLU A 31 4.61 1.00 18.33
CA GLU A 31 3.56 1.99 18.54
C GLU A 31 2.65 1.97 17.31
N VAL A 32 1.54 1.24 17.41
CA VAL A 32 0.61 1.05 16.31
C VAL A 32 -0.81 1.35 16.77
N ALA A 33 -1.59 1.96 15.90
CA ALA A 33 -3.04 1.95 16.03
C ALA A 33 -3.59 0.70 15.33
N LEU A 34 -4.31 -0.15 16.05
CA LEU A 34 -5.06 -1.26 15.45
C LEU A 34 -6.28 -0.69 14.74
N VAL A 35 -6.25 -0.63 13.41
CA VAL A 35 -7.33 0.02 12.61
C VAL A 35 -8.56 -0.87 12.43
N GLY A 36 -8.46 -2.16 12.71
CA GLY A 36 -9.63 -3.02 12.73
C GLY A 36 -9.37 -4.46 12.35
N ILE A 37 -10.30 -5.30 12.81
CA ILE A 37 -10.46 -6.68 12.42
C ILE A 37 -11.74 -6.73 11.58
N GLY A 38 -11.64 -6.34 10.31
CA GLY A 38 -12.81 -6.31 9.43
C GLY A 38 -13.35 -7.69 9.09
N GLN A 39 -12.50 -8.69 9.08
CA GLN A 39 -12.83 -10.10 8.88
C GLN A 39 -12.02 -10.96 9.85
N ALA A 40 -12.60 -12.04 10.34
CA ALA A 40 -11.89 -13.01 11.16
C ALA A 40 -10.60 -13.45 10.43
N GLY A 41 -9.47 -13.43 11.14
CA GLY A 41 -8.16 -13.79 10.58
C GLY A 41 -7.45 -12.70 9.77
N ARG A 42 -7.89 -11.43 9.84
CA ARG A 42 -7.21 -10.29 9.20
C ARG A 42 -7.01 -9.16 10.19
N ILE A 43 -5.83 -8.54 10.15
CA ILE A 43 -5.51 -7.35 10.94
C ILE A 43 -4.95 -6.26 10.03
N ALA A 44 -5.26 -5.01 10.34
CA ALA A 44 -4.66 -3.83 9.74
C ALA A 44 -3.99 -3.01 10.86
N LEU A 45 -2.72 -2.69 10.67
CA LEU A 45 -1.87 -1.98 11.62
C LEU A 45 -1.45 -0.66 10.98
N GLU A 46 -1.92 0.45 11.53
CA GLU A 46 -1.56 1.79 11.11
C GLU A 46 -0.30 2.23 11.86
N PHE A 47 0.63 2.78 11.12
CA PHE A 47 1.90 3.27 11.63
C PHE A 47 2.09 4.74 11.27
N THR A 48 2.57 5.50 12.25
CA THR A 48 3.19 6.80 12.06
C THR A 48 4.62 6.69 12.58
N ARG A 49 5.61 6.78 11.67
CA ARG A 49 7.02 6.59 12.04
C ARG A 49 7.92 7.72 11.57
N ASP A 50 8.73 8.26 12.49
CA ASP A 50 9.84 9.12 12.12
C ASP A 50 11.04 8.28 11.67
N ALA A 51 11.49 8.50 10.43
CA ALA A 51 12.60 7.77 9.82
C ALA A 51 13.35 8.62 8.79
N ALA A 52 14.52 8.13 8.39
CA ALA A 52 15.33 8.76 7.34
C ALA A 52 14.70 8.62 5.94
N SER A 53 13.85 7.58 5.72
CA SER A 53 13.15 7.34 4.46
C SER A 53 11.91 6.48 4.68
N ALA A 54 10.94 6.55 3.75
CA ALA A 54 9.77 5.67 3.73
C ALA A 54 10.17 4.18 3.73
N LYS A 55 11.21 3.82 2.98
CA LYS A 55 11.77 2.46 2.98
C LYS A 55 12.17 2.03 4.38
N THR A 56 12.93 2.84 5.10
CA THR A 56 13.38 2.53 6.47
C THR A 56 12.18 2.40 7.41
N ALA A 57 11.20 3.31 7.32
CA ALA A 57 9.99 3.29 8.14
C ALA A 57 9.20 1.98 7.93
N ILE A 58 8.88 1.64 6.68
CA ILE A 58 8.06 0.48 6.35
C ILE A 58 8.79 -0.84 6.65
N PHE A 59 10.08 -0.95 6.29
CA PHE A 59 10.84 -2.18 6.50
C PHE A 59 11.05 -2.47 7.99
N SER A 60 11.32 -1.45 8.81
CA SER A 60 11.44 -1.63 10.25
C SER A 60 10.10 -2.04 10.90
N ALA A 61 8.98 -1.50 10.42
CA ALA A 61 7.65 -1.92 10.87
C ALA A 61 7.35 -3.37 10.49
N LEU A 62 7.61 -3.76 9.23
CA LEU A 62 7.45 -5.15 8.78
C LEU A 62 8.29 -6.13 9.61
N ALA A 63 9.55 -5.78 9.88
CA ALA A 63 10.45 -6.61 10.69
C ALA A 63 9.93 -6.76 12.13
N ALA A 64 9.49 -5.67 12.75
CA ALA A 64 8.94 -5.69 14.10
C ALA A 64 7.67 -6.56 14.19
N VAL A 65 6.73 -6.41 13.25
CA VAL A 65 5.51 -7.25 13.21
C VAL A 65 5.86 -8.73 13.00
N LYS A 66 6.80 -9.04 12.10
CA LYS A 66 7.26 -10.42 11.87
C LYS A 66 7.95 -11.03 13.09
N THR A 67 8.63 -10.22 13.89
CA THR A 67 9.25 -10.66 15.14
C THR A 67 8.20 -10.93 16.21
N ALA A 68 7.23 -10.03 16.37
CA ALA A 68 6.15 -10.17 17.35
C ALA A 68 5.22 -11.35 17.02
N ILE A 69 4.93 -11.54 15.73
CA ILE A 69 3.97 -12.54 15.25
C ILE A 69 4.55 -13.25 14.01
N PRO A 70 5.44 -14.24 14.18
CA PRO A 70 6.15 -14.90 13.06
C PRO A 70 5.22 -15.54 12.02
N SER A 71 4.01 -15.95 12.44
CA SER A 71 3.02 -16.65 11.60
C SER A 71 2.19 -15.76 10.69
N VAL A 72 2.27 -14.42 10.81
CA VAL A 72 1.49 -13.51 9.96
C VAL A 72 1.96 -13.53 8.51
N GLN A 73 1.02 -13.44 7.61
CA GLN A 73 1.28 -13.27 6.17
C GLN A 73 0.91 -11.85 5.75
N LEU A 74 1.84 -11.13 5.15
CA LEU A 74 1.57 -9.80 4.59
C LEU A 74 0.57 -9.92 3.43
N LEU A 75 -0.54 -9.19 3.53
CA LEU A 75 -1.55 -9.08 2.48
C LEU A 75 -1.27 -7.87 1.59
N GLU A 76 -1.04 -6.71 2.22
CA GLU A 76 -0.90 -5.44 1.49
C GLU A 76 -0.17 -4.41 2.35
N VAL A 77 0.59 -3.55 1.71
CA VAL A 77 1.07 -2.27 2.26
C VAL A 77 0.28 -1.16 1.59
N THR A 78 -0.32 -0.26 2.38
CA THR A 78 -1.09 0.88 1.85
C THR A 78 -0.49 2.22 2.29
N PRO A 79 -0.71 3.30 1.50
CA PRO A 79 -1.59 3.39 0.32
C PRO A 79 -0.89 2.89 -0.96
N ASP A 80 -1.58 2.06 -1.75
CA ASP A 80 -1.09 1.61 -3.06
C ASP A 80 -2.23 1.35 -4.06
N PHE A 81 -3.02 0.26 -3.88
CA PHE A 81 -4.17 -0.02 -4.75
C PHE A 81 -5.32 0.92 -4.42
N VAL A 82 -5.65 1.81 -5.36
CA VAL A 82 -6.62 2.88 -5.16
C VAL A 82 -7.65 2.93 -6.28
N GLY A 83 -8.89 3.25 -5.90
CA GLY A 83 -9.93 3.67 -6.82
C GLY A 83 -9.91 5.17 -7.05
N LEU A 84 -10.77 5.64 -7.94
CA LEU A 84 -10.84 7.06 -8.30
C LEU A 84 -11.26 7.95 -7.12
N THR A 85 -12.03 7.41 -6.17
CA THR A 85 -12.43 8.11 -4.95
C THR A 85 -11.22 8.34 -4.05
N ASP A 86 -10.45 7.30 -3.81
CA ASP A 86 -9.26 7.36 -2.95
C ASP A 86 -8.23 8.36 -3.51
N ILE A 87 -8.04 8.37 -4.85
CA ILE A 87 -7.17 9.34 -5.54
C ILE A 87 -7.68 10.76 -5.31
N ALA A 88 -8.99 10.99 -5.44
CA ALA A 88 -9.60 12.30 -5.25
C ALA A 88 -9.42 12.80 -3.82
N ASP A 89 -9.61 11.91 -2.84
CA ASP A 89 -9.44 12.20 -1.41
C ASP A 89 -7.99 12.56 -1.07
N CYS A 90 -7.00 11.86 -1.65
CA CYS A 90 -5.57 12.16 -1.46
C CYS A 90 -5.19 13.60 -1.83
N VAL A 91 -5.90 14.23 -2.77
CA VAL A 91 -5.59 15.58 -3.26
C VAL A 91 -6.67 16.60 -2.93
N GLY A 92 -7.66 16.22 -2.12
CA GLY A 92 -8.69 17.13 -1.60
C GLY A 92 -9.68 17.62 -2.66
N VAL A 93 -9.99 16.79 -3.67
CA VAL A 93 -10.99 17.11 -4.70
C VAL A 93 -12.14 16.11 -4.70
N SER A 94 -13.25 16.45 -5.36
CA SER A 94 -14.34 15.49 -5.51
C SER A 94 -14.00 14.40 -6.53
N ARG A 95 -14.53 13.19 -6.33
CA ARG A 95 -14.45 12.09 -7.30
C ARG A 95 -14.86 12.52 -8.71
N GLN A 96 -15.88 13.39 -8.83
CA GLN A 96 -16.34 13.89 -10.12
C GLN A 96 -15.28 14.77 -10.78
N ASN A 97 -14.59 15.62 -10.04
CA ASN A 97 -13.51 16.45 -10.57
C ASN A 97 -12.33 15.57 -11.01
N MET A 98 -11.93 14.59 -10.21
CA MET A 98 -10.88 13.64 -10.58
C MET A 98 -11.24 12.85 -11.84
N ARG A 99 -12.50 12.42 -11.98
CA ARG A 99 -12.97 11.75 -13.19
C ARG A 99 -12.91 12.66 -14.41
N LYS A 100 -13.30 13.94 -14.29
CA LYS A 100 -13.18 14.91 -15.40
C LYS A 100 -11.72 15.10 -15.82
N LEU A 101 -10.81 15.23 -14.85
CA LEU A 101 -9.38 15.36 -15.10
C LEU A 101 -8.84 14.13 -15.87
N MET A 102 -9.11 12.92 -15.36
CA MET A 102 -8.72 11.66 -16.02
C MET A 102 -9.23 11.57 -17.46
N LEU A 103 -10.51 11.90 -17.71
CA LEU A 103 -11.09 11.84 -19.05
C LEU A 103 -10.54 12.93 -19.99
N ALA A 104 -10.15 14.09 -19.47
CA ALA A 104 -9.51 15.14 -20.24
C ALA A 104 -8.07 14.77 -20.65
N HIS A 105 -7.43 13.88 -19.91
CA HIS A 105 -6.04 13.44 -20.10
C HIS A 105 -5.93 11.93 -20.36
N LYS A 106 -6.91 11.34 -21.01
CA LYS A 106 -7.00 9.88 -21.25
C LYS A 106 -5.78 9.29 -21.95
N ASP A 107 -5.04 10.10 -22.70
CA ASP A 107 -3.90 9.63 -23.50
C ASP A 107 -2.58 9.61 -22.72
N ASP A 108 -2.51 10.33 -21.59
CA ASP A 108 -1.31 10.42 -20.74
C ASP A 108 -1.55 10.17 -19.24
N PHE A 109 -2.82 10.04 -18.82
CA PHE A 109 -3.14 9.61 -17.47
C PHE A 109 -2.69 8.15 -17.24
N PRO A 110 -2.13 7.79 -16.06
CA PRO A 110 -1.67 6.43 -15.81
C PRO A 110 -2.75 5.38 -16.08
N VAL A 111 -2.35 4.29 -16.73
CA VAL A 111 -3.25 3.17 -16.99
C VAL A 111 -3.56 2.42 -15.69
N PRO A 112 -4.81 1.94 -15.49
CA PRO A 112 -5.16 1.15 -14.33
C PRO A 112 -4.49 -0.23 -14.37
N VAL A 113 -4.20 -0.80 -13.20
CA VAL A 113 -3.71 -2.16 -13.06
C VAL A 113 -4.83 -3.19 -13.22
N HIS A 114 -6.06 -2.76 -13.03
CA HIS A 114 -7.25 -3.56 -13.24
C HIS A 114 -8.39 -2.69 -13.76
N GLU A 115 -9.08 -3.18 -14.79
CA GLU A 115 -10.33 -2.62 -15.31
C GLU A 115 -11.44 -3.66 -15.19
N GLY A 116 -12.48 -3.32 -14.39
CA GLY A 116 -13.63 -4.16 -14.15
C GLY A 116 -14.82 -3.31 -13.74
N SER A 117 -15.64 -3.78 -12.81
CA SER A 117 -16.71 -2.99 -12.21
C SER A 117 -16.20 -1.73 -11.50
N ALA A 118 -14.96 -1.78 -11.01
CA ALA A 118 -14.19 -0.65 -10.53
C ALA A 118 -12.77 -0.74 -11.13
N ALA A 119 -12.27 0.38 -11.64
CA ALA A 119 -10.88 0.48 -12.06
C ALA A 119 -10.00 0.76 -10.84
N LEU A 120 -8.82 0.12 -10.81
CA LEU A 120 -7.82 0.27 -9.74
C LEU A 120 -6.48 0.69 -10.35
N TRP A 121 -5.77 1.53 -9.63
CA TRP A 121 -4.43 2.03 -9.98
C TRP A 121 -3.45 1.76 -8.85
N HIS A 122 -2.16 1.67 -9.19
CA HIS A 122 -1.13 1.96 -8.20
C HIS A 122 -1.12 3.46 -7.93
N LEU A 123 -1.13 3.86 -6.67
CA LEU A 123 -1.19 5.27 -6.29
C LEU A 123 0.07 6.04 -6.71
N SER A 124 1.25 5.43 -6.62
CA SER A 124 2.53 6.09 -6.91
C SER A 124 2.61 6.74 -8.30
N PRO A 125 2.33 6.04 -9.42
CA PRO A 125 2.34 6.67 -10.75
C PRO A 125 1.27 7.76 -10.89
N VAL A 126 0.12 7.62 -10.26
CA VAL A 126 -0.95 8.62 -10.31
C VAL A 126 -0.55 9.91 -9.58
N LEU A 127 0.02 9.79 -8.37
CA LEU A 127 0.51 10.96 -7.64
C LEU A 127 1.66 11.66 -8.37
N THR A 128 2.55 10.90 -8.99
CA THR A 128 3.63 11.45 -9.82
C THR A 128 3.05 12.25 -10.99
N TRP A 129 2.10 11.70 -11.72
CA TRP A 129 1.43 12.37 -12.82
C TRP A 129 0.68 13.62 -12.34
N LEU A 130 -0.08 13.54 -11.24
CA LEU A 130 -0.80 14.67 -10.68
C LEU A 130 0.13 15.82 -10.28
N ARG A 131 1.31 15.52 -9.73
CA ARG A 131 2.32 16.51 -9.38
C ARG A 131 2.94 17.14 -10.62
N GLU A 132 3.34 16.35 -11.60
CA GLU A 132 4.14 16.81 -12.74
C GLU A 132 3.29 17.43 -13.87
N ARG A 133 2.10 16.89 -14.12
CA ARG A 133 1.23 17.30 -15.23
C ARG A 133 0.08 18.20 -14.80
N ALA A 134 -0.53 17.90 -13.66
CA ALA A 134 -1.68 18.65 -13.15
C ALA A 134 -1.31 19.65 -12.04
N HIS A 135 -0.02 19.72 -11.65
CA HIS A 135 0.55 20.67 -10.69
C HIS A 135 -0.12 20.66 -9.31
N TYR A 136 -0.61 19.50 -8.87
CA TYR A 136 -1.10 19.34 -7.51
C TYR A 136 0.05 19.36 -6.50
N ALA A 137 -0.18 19.98 -5.35
CA ALA A 137 0.76 19.97 -4.23
C ALA A 137 0.66 18.62 -3.50
N ILE A 138 1.54 17.66 -3.85
CA ILE A 138 1.59 16.33 -3.24
C ILE A 138 2.70 16.30 -2.21
N PRO A 139 2.43 15.93 -0.93
CA PRO A 139 3.49 15.74 0.06
C PRO A 139 4.52 14.71 -0.40
N SER A 140 5.81 15.03 -0.24
CA SER A 140 6.89 14.11 -0.63
C SER A 140 6.83 12.80 0.16
N THR A 141 6.45 12.86 1.44
CA THR A 141 6.29 11.66 2.29
C THR A 141 5.24 10.71 1.74
N LEU A 142 4.10 11.22 1.25
CA LEU A 142 3.06 10.40 0.62
C LEU A 142 3.55 9.74 -0.69
N LEU A 143 4.28 10.49 -1.52
CA LEU A 143 4.89 9.95 -2.74
C LEU A 143 5.87 8.82 -2.43
N ASP A 144 6.75 9.04 -1.45
CA ASP A 144 7.77 8.07 -1.05
C ASP A 144 7.11 6.80 -0.46
N VAL A 145 6.08 6.96 0.38
CA VAL A 145 5.33 5.83 0.94
C VAL A 145 4.62 5.06 -0.16
N ALA A 146 3.86 5.73 -1.03
CA ALA A 146 3.13 5.08 -2.13
C ALA A 146 4.09 4.32 -3.06
N HIS A 147 5.27 4.89 -3.33
CA HIS A 147 6.30 4.23 -4.15
C HIS A 147 6.81 2.94 -3.48
N ILE A 148 7.18 2.98 -2.21
CA ILE A 148 7.69 1.80 -1.49
C ILE A 148 6.59 0.76 -1.28
N ALA A 149 5.35 1.19 -0.97
CA ALA A 149 4.21 0.29 -0.84
C ALA A 149 3.97 -0.50 -2.15
N MET A 150 3.95 0.18 -3.28
CA MET A 150 3.86 -0.43 -4.61
C MET A 150 4.96 -1.46 -4.84
N GLN A 151 6.25 -1.12 -4.54
CA GLN A 151 7.37 -2.04 -4.73
C GLN A 151 7.23 -3.32 -3.88
N ILE A 152 6.76 -3.19 -2.65
CA ILE A 152 6.55 -4.35 -1.75
C ILE A 152 5.40 -5.21 -2.26
N ASN A 153 4.26 -4.61 -2.62
CA ASN A 153 3.09 -5.33 -3.11
C ASN A 153 3.41 -6.07 -4.42
N LEU A 154 4.07 -5.42 -5.38
CA LEU A 154 4.52 -6.05 -6.62
C LEU A 154 5.50 -7.20 -6.36
N THR A 155 6.46 -7.04 -5.43
CA THR A 155 7.40 -8.08 -5.05
C THR A 155 6.68 -9.29 -4.45
N LYS A 156 5.69 -9.04 -3.59
CA LYS A 156 4.84 -10.08 -2.99
C LYS A 156 4.06 -10.85 -4.07
N GLU A 157 3.42 -10.16 -5.01
CA GLU A 157 2.70 -10.81 -6.11
C GLU A 157 3.66 -11.58 -7.03
N ALA A 158 4.80 -10.99 -7.37
CA ALA A 158 5.81 -11.61 -8.21
C ALA A 158 6.38 -12.90 -7.59
N SER A 159 6.38 -13.03 -6.27
CA SER A 159 6.83 -14.24 -5.57
C SER A 159 5.96 -15.48 -5.85
N GLN A 160 4.75 -15.28 -6.37
CA GLN A 160 3.81 -16.35 -6.74
C GLN A 160 4.02 -16.85 -8.19
N ILE A 161 4.83 -16.15 -8.99
CA ILE A 161 5.06 -16.49 -10.39
C ILE A 161 6.03 -17.66 -10.49
N GLU A 162 5.65 -18.67 -11.27
CA GLU A 162 6.55 -19.77 -11.61
C GLU A 162 7.75 -19.28 -12.43
N ARG A 163 8.97 -19.63 -12.03
CA ARG A 163 10.21 -19.15 -12.66
C ARG A 163 10.29 -19.46 -14.17
N GLY A 164 9.66 -20.56 -14.62
CA GLY A 164 9.57 -20.91 -16.04
C GLY A 164 8.74 -19.88 -16.81
N VAL A 165 7.52 -19.65 -16.34
CA VAL A 165 6.57 -18.67 -16.91
C VAL A 165 7.15 -17.26 -16.90
N GLN A 166 7.81 -16.87 -15.82
CA GLN A 166 8.43 -15.54 -15.73
C GLN A 166 9.45 -15.29 -16.84
N ARG A 167 10.33 -16.30 -17.13
CA ARG A 167 11.34 -16.17 -18.19
C ARG A 167 10.74 -16.01 -19.58
N GLU A 168 9.68 -16.75 -19.87
CA GLU A 168 9.02 -16.70 -21.18
C GLU A 168 8.24 -15.39 -21.40
N LEU A 169 7.68 -14.81 -20.29
CA LEU A 169 6.84 -13.63 -20.39
C LEU A 169 7.60 -12.30 -20.36
N VAL A 170 8.82 -12.26 -19.82
CA VAL A 170 9.60 -11.00 -19.67
C VAL A 170 9.73 -10.25 -20.99
N GLU A 171 9.95 -10.94 -22.11
CA GLU A 171 10.08 -10.32 -23.44
C GLU A 171 8.74 -9.96 -24.09
N LEU A 172 7.63 -10.54 -23.60
CA LEU A 172 6.30 -10.34 -24.18
C LEU A 172 5.50 -9.23 -23.49
N VAL A 173 5.84 -8.91 -22.24
CA VAL A 173 5.09 -7.94 -21.40
C VAL A 173 5.88 -6.66 -21.07
N ALA A 174 7.13 -6.58 -21.55
CA ALA A 174 8.01 -5.43 -21.35
C ALA A 174 7.74 -4.27 -22.31
#